data_1d4d91a5471c4462415b5999775f4098
#
_entry.id   1d4d91a5471c4462415b5999775f4098
#
_cell.length_a   1.000
_cell.length_b   1.000
_cell.length_c   1.000
_cell.angle_alpha   90.00
_cell.angle_beta   90.00
_cell.angle_gamma   90.00
#
_symmetry.space_group_name_H-M   'P 1'
#
loop_
_entity.id
_entity.type
_entity.pdbx_description
1 polymer ?
#
loop_
_entity_poly.entity_id
_entity_poly.type
_entity_poly.pdbx_seq_one_letter_code
_entity_poly.pdbx_strand_id
1 'polypeptide(L)'
;MTDKWASVVIQRVSSAVFVSQGTGRASHSDRPYHGLVLNDKGACKDYYFSDGRVMHTHGNELFYLPKGSTYFVKSIVEGACFAINFLADIDDEPFCINLKNNEQLKKSFKTACDEWRMNDDSRQSAAMRALYDGIYLLQKERSQTYMPNKRHSLILPAIELIERDFTSPSLTVLSLATLCGMSEVYFRKTFLHKFGVSPKEYIIQKRMKYALELLDLGEFEVSQVAIMCGYGEPCHFSREFKKRFGKAPKNYIQQEALSNG
;
A
#
# COMPACT_ATOMS: atom_id res chain seq x y z
N MET A 1 -22.57 11.64 -5.92
CA MET A 1 -21.38 11.51 -6.76
C MET A 1 -21.57 10.32 -7.67
N THR A 2 -21.71 10.54 -8.96
CA THR A 2 -21.77 9.46 -9.95
C THR A 2 -20.44 8.72 -9.91
N ASP A 3 -20.51 7.39 -9.77
CA ASP A 3 -19.29 6.55 -9.81
C ASP A 3 -18.71 6.64 -11.23
N LYS A 4 -17.58 7.33 -11.37
CA LYS A 4 -16.88 7.50 -12.65
C LYS A 4 -16.51 6.18 -13.31
N TRP A 5 -16.49 5.10 -12.54
CA TRP A 5 -16.18 3.75 -12.99
C TRP A 5 -17.42 2.95 -13.43
N ALA A 6 -18.64 3.45 -13.15
CA ALA A 6 -19.87 2.72 -13.47
C ALA A 6 -20.08 2.53 -14.98
N SER A 7 -19.60 3.47 -15.79
CA SER A 7 -19.74 3.48 -17.24
C SER A 7 -18.41 3.50 -17.99
N VAL A 8 -17.30 3.15 -17.32
CA VAL A 8 -15.99 3.18 -17.94
C VAL A 8 -15.91 2.20 -19.12
N VAL A 9 -15.43 2.68 -20.24
CA VAL A 9 -15.15 1.89 -21.43
C VAL A 9 -13.66 1.86 -21.67
N ILE A 10 -13.08 0.67 -21.63
CA ILE A 10 -11.67 0.47 -21.96
C ILE A 10 -11.49 0.49 -23.46
N GLN A 11 -10.77 1.45 -23.99
CA GLN A 11 -10.53 1.59 -25.43
C GLN A 11 -9.54 0.51 -25.92
N ARG A 12 -8.43 0.34 -25.20
CA ARG A 12 -7.45 -0.71 -25.46
C ARG A 12 -6.52 -0.92 -24.27
N VAL A 13 -5.92 -2.09 -24.17
CA VAL A 13 -4.78 -2.34 -23.29
C VAL A 13 -3.48 -2.01 -24.01
N SER A 14 -2.58 -1.31 -23.32
CA SER A 14 -1.27 -0.94 -23.85
C SER A 14 -0.18 -1.91 -23.41
N SER A 15 -0.29 -2.48 -22.22
CA SER A 15 0.59 -3.55 -21.73
C SER A 15 0.00 -4.26 -20.52
N ALA A 16 0.39 -5.52 -20.33
CA ALA A 16 0.16 -6.26 -19.10
C ALA A 16 1.51 -6.83 -18.63
N VAL A 17 1.96 -6.46 -17.44
CA VAL A 17 3.33 -6.70 -16.95
C VAL A 17 3.29 -7.32 -15.57
N PHE A 18 4.04 -8.40 -15.40
CA PHE A 18 4.38 -8.95 -14.09
C PHE A 18 5.75 -8.46 -13.66
N VAL A 19 5.80 -7.76 -12.53
CA VAL A 19 7.04 -7.29 -11.91
C VAL A 19 7.35 -8.21 -10.74
N SER A 20 8.35 -9.08 -10.90
CA SER A 20 8.68 -10.14 -9.93
C SER A 20 9.32 -9.61 -8.65
N GLN A 21 10.15 -8.58 -8.78
CA GLN A 21 10.79 -7.89 -7.66
C GLN A 21 10.82 -6.41 -7.97
N GLY A 22 10.16 -5.62 -7.15
CA GLY A 22 10.25 -4.17 -7.22
C GLY A 22 11.51 -3.73 -6.49
N THR A 23 12.65 -3.70 -7.19
CA THR A 23 13.91 -3.25 -6.61
C THR A 23 13.89 -1.73 -6.44
N GLY A 24 13.86 -1.28 -5.19
CA GLY A 24 14.24 0.06 -4.78
C GLY A 24 13.30 1.17 -5.21
N ARG A 25 13.70 1.93 -6.22
CA ARG A 25 13.06 3.20 -6.61
C ARG A 25 12.75 3.21 -8.11
N ALA A 26 11.56 3.63 -8.45
CA ALA A 26 11.17 3.90 -9.83
C ALA A 26 10.47 5.24 -9.91
N SER A 27 10.70 6.00 -10.97
CA SER A 27 10.01 7.27 -11.24
C SER A 27 9.30 7.21 -12.57
N HIS A 28 8.13 7.82 -12.60
CA HIS A 28 7.32 7.95 -13.79
C HIS A 28 6.94 9.43 -13.94
N SER A 29 7.18 9.99 -15.12
CA SER A 29 6.78 11.34 -15.47
C SER A 29 5.72 11.28 -16.56
N ASP A 30 4.63 12.04 -16.37
CA ASP A 30 3.54 12.16 -17.34
C ASP A 30 3.12 10.83 -17.96
N ARG A 31 2.57 9.93 -17.09
CA ARG A 31 2.18 8.57 -17.52
C ARG A 31 1.32 8.60 -18.79
N PRO A 32 1.70 7.89 -19.85
CA PRO A 32 0.92 7.89 -21.11
C PRO A 32 -0.38 7.09 -21.01
N TYR A 33 -0.54 6.24 -19.98
CA TYR A 33 -1.65 5.32 -19.80
C TYR A 33 -2.15 5.32 -18.35
N HIS A 34 -3.43 4.97 -18.16
CA HIS A 34 -3.92 4.56 -16.86
C HIS A 34 -3.31 3.22 -16.47
N GLY A 35 -3.20 2.97 -15.17
CA GLY A 35 -2.72 1.71 -14.65
C GLY A 35 -3.69 1.14 -13.61
N LEU A 36 -4.06 -0.12 -13.75
CA LEU A 36 -4.69 -0.89 -12.67
C LEU A 36 -3.68 -1.93 -12.21
N VAL A 37 -3.32 -1.88 -10.93
CA VAL A 37 -2.21 -2.66 -10.39
C VAL A 37 -2.70 -3.47 -9.20
N LEU A 38 -2.33 -4.74 -9.18
CA LEU A 38 -2.60 -5.67 -8.08
C LEU A 38 -1.28 -6.07 -7.43
N ASN A 39 -1.08 -5.67 -6.17
CA ASN A 39 0.06 -6.14 -5.40
C ASN A 39 -0.10 -7.60 -5.00
N ASP A 40 0.98 -8.35 -5.10
CA ASP A 40 1.03 -9.69 -4.52
C ASP A 40 1.17 -9.62 -3.00
N LYS A 41 0.90 -10.74 -2.33
CA LYS A 41 0.93 -10.88 -0.87
C LYS A 41 2.29 -10.45 -0.31
N GLY A 42 2.26 -9.53 0.64
CA GLY A 42 3.45 -9.05 1.35
C GLY A 42 4.13 -7.82 0.74
N ALA A 43 3.88 -7.47 -0.53
CA ALA A 43 4.46 -6.27 -1.13
C ALA A 43 3.91 -4.99 -0.48
N CYS A 44 4.80 -4.05 -0.12
CA CYS A 44 4.41 -2.72 0.35
C CYS A 44 5.17 -1.67 -0.44
N LYS A 45 4.46 -0.69 -1.00
CA LYS A 45 5.05 0.38 -1.81
C LYS A 45 4.41 1.72 -1.47
N ASP A 46 5.23 2.76 -1.42
CA ASP A 46 4.79 4.13 -1.29
C ASP A 46 4.93 4.85 -2.64
N TYR A 47 3.88 5.53 -3.05
CA TYR A 47 3.82 6.36 -4.25
C TYR A 47 3.77 7.82 -3.84
N TYR A 48 4.77 8.59 -4.21
CA TYR A 48 4.90 10.01 -3.93
C TYR A 48 4.59 10.78 -5.21
N PHE A 49 3.43 11.42 -5.27
CA PHE A 49 3.00 12.18 -6.42
C PHE A 49 3.59 13.59 -6.43
N SER A 50 3.78 14.17 -7.62
CA SER A 50 4.33 15.52 -7.79
C SER A 50 3.48 16.65 -7.19
N ASP A 51 2.20 16.39 -6.92
CA ASP A 51 1.27 17.29 -6.24
C ASP A 51 1.31 17.20 -4.71
N GLY A 52 2.26 16.44 -4.15
CA GLY A 52 2.46 16.26 -2.72
C GLY A 52 1.64 15.14 -2.08
N ARG A 53 0.76 14.48 -2.81
CA ARG A 53 0.03 13.32 -2.31
C ARG A 53 0.94 12.11 -2.12
N VAL A 54 0.64 11.32 -1.11
CA VAL A 54 1.31 10.03 -0.86
C VAL A 54 0.27 8.93 -0.79
N MET A 55 0.46 7.88 -1.58
CA MET A 55 -0.38 6.68 -1.54
C MET A 55 0.44 5.49 -1.05
N HIS A 56 0.01 4.92 0.07
CA HIS A 56 0.58 3.71 0.64
C HIS A 56 -0.17 2.51 0.13
N THR A 57 0.53 1.52 -0.43
CA THR A 57 -0.08 0.30 -0.94
C THR A 57 0.49 -0.93 -0.24
N HIS A 58 -0.36 -1.93 -0.01
CA HIS A 58 -0.01 -3.17 0.69
C HIS A 58 -0.33 -4.39 -0.18
N GLY A 59 0.09 -5.55 0.27
CA GLY A 59 -0.23 -6.81 -0.39
C GLY A 59 -1.74 -7.04 -0.49
N ASN A 60 -2.17 -7.66 -1.58
CA ASN A 60 -3.57 -7.94 -1.91
C ASN A 60 -4.44 -6.70 -2.20
N GLU A 61 -3.85 -5.55 -2.40
CA GLU A 61 -4.57 -4.34 -2.78
C GLU A 61 -4.57 -4.13 -4.29
N LEU A 62 -5.73 -3.71 -4.78
CA LEU A 62 -5.91 -3.20 -6.12
C LEU A 62 -5.83 -1.68 -6.08
N PHE A 63 -4.98 -1.09 -6.89
CA PHE A 63 -4.85 0.35 -6.94
C PHE A 63 -4.80 0.91 -8.36
N TYR A 64 -5.24 2.13 -8.49
CA TYR A 64 -5.34 2.86 -9.74
C TYR A 64 -4.33 3.99 -9.82
N LEU A 65 -3.71 4.10 -10.97
CA LEU A 65 -2.76 5.16 -11.32
C LEU A 65 -3.29 5.90 -12.56
N PRO A 66 -3.63 7.19 -12.45
CA PRO A 66 -4.14 7.97 -13.56
C PRO A 66 -3.12 8.16 -14.69
N LYS A 67 -3.62 8.26 -15.91
CA LYS A 67 -2.86 8.86 -17.04
C LYS A 67 -2.48 10.30 -16.68
N GLY A 68 -1.33 10.79 -17.14
CA GLY A 68 -0.80 12.13 -16.85
C GLY A 68 -0.13 12.25 -15.49
N SER A 69 -0.25 11.25 -14.60
CA SER A 69 0.36 11.34 -13.27
C SER A 69 1.89 11.25 -13.32
N THR A 70 2.53 12.09 -12.51
CA THR A 70 3.97 12.05 -12.24
C THR A 70 4.18 11.62 -10.79
N TYR A 71 4.96 10.58 -10.58
CA TYR A 71 5.22 10.07 -9.24
C TYR A 71 6.53 9.30 -9.17
N PHE A 72 6.99 9.15 -7.95
CA PHE A 72 8.11 8.32 -7.56
C PHE A 72 7.62 7.18 -6.65
N VAL A 73 8.14 5.98 -6.87
CA VAL A 73 7.78 4.79 -6.08
C VAL A 73 8.95 4.36 -5.23
N LYS A 74 8.69 4.12 -3.95
CA LYS A 74 9.63 3.50 -3.02
C LYS A 74 9.06 2.16 -2.55
N SER A 75 9.75 1.05 -2.77
CA SER A 75 9.41 -0.23 -2.17
C SER A 75 9.81 -0.22 -0.69
N ILE A 76 8.85 -0.43 0.19
CA ILE A 76 9.06 -0.55 1.64
C ILE A 76 9.29 -2.02 2.00
N VAL A 77 8.51 -2.91 1.40
CA VAL A 77 8.72 -4.35 1.44
C VAL A 77 8.71 -4.82 -0.01
N GLU A 78 9.79 -5.50 -0.40
CA GLU A 78 9.89 -6.08 -1.73
C GLU A 78 8.80 -7.12 -1.97
N GLY A 79 8.26 -7.13 -3.18
CA GLY A 79 7.25 -8.08 -3.57
C GLY A 79 6.76 -7.83 -4.99
N ALA A 80 6.16 -8.86 -5.54
CA ALA A 80 5.66 -8.83 -6.91
C ALA A 80 4.39 -8.00 -7.05
N CYS A 81 4.13 -7.53 -8.26
CA CYS A 81 2.84 -6.95 -8.63
C CYS A 81 2.51 -7.26 -10.10
N PHE A 82 1.23 -7.24 -10.39
CA PHE A 82 0.68 -7.33 -11.74
C PHE A 82 0.15 -5.95 -12.12
N ALA A 83 0.59 -5.41 -13.26
CA ALA A 83 0.16 -4.10 -13.73
C ALA A 83 -0.43 -4.23 -15.14
N ILE A 84 -1.64 -3.71 -15.34
CA ILE A 84 -2.26 -3.60 -16.65
C ILE A 84 -2.43 -2.13 -16.97
N ASN A 85 -1.77 -1.68 -18.03
CA ASN A 85 -1.83 -0.31 -18.53
C ASN A 85 -2.82 -0.21 -19.68
N PHE A 86 -3.69 0.80 -19.68
CA PHE A 86 -4.80 0.91 -20.60
C PHE A 86 -5.16 2.36 -20.94
N LEU A 87 -5.93 2.52 -22.02
CA LEU A 87 -6.57 3.79 -22.39
C LEU A 87 -8.06 3.70 -22.12
N ALA A 88 -8.60 4.72 -21.48
CA ALA A 88 -10.00 4.94 -21.21
C ALA A 88 -10.26 6.43 -21.08
N ASP A 89 -11.51 6.83 -21.24
CA ASP A 89 -11.96 8.19 -20.89
C ASP A 89 -12.43 8.18 -19.45
N ILE A 90 -11.47 8.37 -18.53
CA ILE A 90 -11.70 8.42 -17.09
C ILE A 90 -10.79 9.47 -16.47
N ASP A 91 -11.39 10.33 -15.67
CA ASP A 91 -10.70 11.34 -14.88
C ASP A 91 -10.99 11.06 -13.39
N ASP A 92 -10.14 10.28 -12.76
CA ASP A 92 -10.23 9.96 -11.33
C ASP A 92 -8.86 10.11 -10.67
N GLU A 93 -8.88 10.38 -9.38
CA GLU A 93 -7.68 10.48 -8.55
C GLU A 93 -7.07 9.10 -8.28
N PRO A 94 -5.76 9.02 -8.02
CA PRO A 94 -5.16 7.76 -7.62
C PRO A 94 -5.80 7.25 -6.33
N PHE A 95 -6.12 5.98 -6.28
CA PHE A 95 -6.72 5.34 -5.12
C PHE A 95 -6.23 3.91 -4.94
N CYS A 96 -6.41 3.40 -3.73
CA CYS A 96 -6.09 2.02 -3.36
C CYS A 96 -7.27 1.41 -2.63
N ILE A 97 -7.60 0.17 -2.93
CA ILE A 97 -8.65 -0.60 -2.26
C ILE A 97 -8.14 -1.96 -1.81
N ASN A 98 -8.52 -2.36 -0.61
CA ASN A 98 -8.27 -3.71 -0.11
C ASN A 98 -9.40 -4.63 -0.56
N LEU A 99 -9.07 -5.71 -1.27
CA LEU A 99 -10.03 -6.70 -1.73
C LEU A 99 -10.10 -7.86 -0.72
N LYS A 100 -11.27 -8.15 -0.21
CA LYS A 100 -11.50 -9.25 0.75
C LYS A 100 -11.15 -10.63 0.19
N ASN A 101 -11.40 -10.81 -1.11
CA ASN A 101 -11.07 -12.04 -1.84
C ASN A 101 -10.61 -11.66 -3.25
N ASN A 102 -9.33 -11.80 -3.52
CA ASN A 102 -8.73 -11.42 -4.79
C ASN A 102 -8.12 -12.59 -5.58
N GLU A 103 -8.27 -13.83 -5.14
CA GLU A 103 -7.64 -15.00 -5.78
C GLU A 103 -8.04 -15.14 -7.26
N GLN A 104 -9.33 -14.95 -7.55
CA GLN A 104 -9.82 -15.02 -8.93
C GLN A 104 -9.24 -13.87 -9.77
N LEU A 105 -9.20 -12.65 -9.22
CA LEU A 105 -8.60 -11.49 -9.87
C LEU A 105 -7.11 -11.69 -10.12
N LYS A 106 -6.39 -12.21 -9.13
CA LYS A 106 -4.98 -12.53 -9.25
C LYS A 106 -4.72 -13.53 -10.39
N LYS A 107 -5.57 -14.55 -10.52
CA LYS A 107 -5.50 -15.51 -11.62
C LYS A 107 -5.74 -14.83 -12.97
N SER A 108 -6.75 -13.97 -13.09
CA SER A 108 -7.03 -13.20 -14.32
C SER A 108 -5.84 -12.30 -14.70
N PHE A 109 -5.27 -11.56 -13.73
CA PHE A 109 -4.13 -10.68 -13.98
C PHE A 109 -2.88 -11.46 -14.38
N LYS A 110 -2.62 -12.60 -13.73
CA LYS A 110 -1.50 -13.47 -14.07
C LYS A 110 -1.65 -13.98 -15.51
N THR A 111 -2.80 -14.52 -15.87
CA THR A 111 -3.08 -15.00 -17.24
C THR A 111 -2.86 -13.88 -18.26
N ALA A 112 -3.38 -12.68 -17.99
CA ALA A 112 -3.19 -11.52 -18.87
C ALA A 112 -1.70 -11.17 -19.06
N CYS A 113 -0.90 -11.17 -17.99
CA CYS A 113 0.53 -10.90 -18.08
C CYS A 113 1.30 -12.01 -18.82
N ASP A 114 0.95 -13.27 -18.60
CA ASP A 114 1.58 -14.41 -19.26
C ASP A 114 1.30 -14.42 -20.77
N GLU A 115 0.03 -14.23 -21.20
CA GLU A 115 -0.34 -14.13 -22.60
C GLU A 115 0.24 -12.90 -23.29
N TRP A 116 0.34 -11.79 -22.55
CA TRP A 116 1.00 -10.59 -23.07
C TRP A 116 2.48 -10.81 -23.34
N ARG A 117 3.18 -11.47 -22.41
CA ARG A 117 4.62 -11.81 -22.55
C ARG A 117 4.87 -12.77 -23.70
N MET A 118 3.98 -13.73 -23.90
CA MET A 118 4.07 -14.70 -25.00
C MET A 118 3.67 -14.10 -26.36
N ASN A 119 3.16 -12.86 -26.37
CA ASN A 119 2.64 -12.21 -27.58
C ASN A 119 1.52 -13.00 -28.27
N ASP A 120 0.71 -13.67 -27.45
CA ASP A 120 -0.42 -14.45 -27.91
C ASP A 120 -1.51 -13.57 -28.56
N ASP A 121 -2.21 -14.10 -29.56
CA ASP A 121 -3.30 -13.36 -30.24
C ASP A 121 -4.46 -13.03 -29.29
N SER A 122 -4.65 -13.82 -28.26
CA SER A 122 -5.66 -13.61 -27.21
C SER A 122 -5.28 -12.53 -26.17
N ARG A 123 -4.02 -12.04 -26.16
CA ARG A 123 -3.50 -11.14 -25.14
C ARG A 123 -4.36 -9.91 -24.83
N GLN A 124 -4.94 -9.29 -25.88
CA GLN A 124 -5.84 -8.14 -25.70
C GLN A 124 -7.11 -8.56 -24.95
N SER A 125 -7.73 -9.65 -25.37
CA SER A 125 -8.97 -10.16 -24.77
C SER A 125 -8.75 -10.60 -23.32
N ALA A 126 -7.64 -11.29 -23.03
CA ALA A 126 -7.29 -11.69 -21.67
C ALA A 126 -7.05 -10.50 -20.77
N ALA A 127 -6.34 -9.49 -21.24
CA ALA A 127 -6.07 -8.28 -20.47
C ALA A 127 -7.33 -7.43 -20.27
N MET A 128 -8.20 -7.31 -21.28
CA MET A 128 -9.51 -6.65 -21.16
C MET A 128 -10.39 -7.34 -20.12
N ARG A 129 -10.45 -8.66 -20.16
CA ARG A 129 -11.16 -9.45 -19.16
C ARG A 129 -10.64 -9.18 -17.76
N ALA A 130 -9.32 -9.23 -17.55
CA ALA A 130 -8.72 -8.97 -16.25
C ALA A 130 -9.01 -7.55 -15.74
N LEU A 131 -9.02 -6.54 -16.62
CA LEU A 131 -9.42 -5.17 -16.28
C LEU A 131 -10.88 -5.10 -15.84
N TYR A 132 -11.81 -5.70 -16.60
CA TYR A 132 -13.22 -5.68 -16.23
C TYR A 132 -13.52 -6.50 -14.97
N ASP A 133 -12.78 -7.59 -14.70
CA ASP A 133 -12.83 -8.29 -13.42
C ASP A 133 -12.43 -7.36 -12.26
N GLY A 134 -11.35 -6.58 -12.44
CA GLY A 134 -10.90 -5.59 -11.48
C GLY A 134 -11.90 -4.44 -11.27
N ILE A 135 -12.44 -3.90 -12.36
CA ILE A 135 -13.46 -2.85 -12.34
C ILE A 135 -14.73 -3.34 -11.65
N TYR A 136 -15.18 -4.55 -11.94
CA TYR A 136 -16.33 -5.16 -11.27
C TYR A 136 -16.14 -5.23 -9.75
N LEU A 137 -14.98 -5.71 -9.29
CA LEU A 137 -14.69 -5.77 -7.86
C LEU A 137 -14.58 -4.38 -7.23
N LEU A 138 -13.98 -3.42 -7.94
CA LEU A 138 -13.93 -2.03 -7.52
C LEU A 138 -15.34 -1.44 -7.31
N GLN A 139 -16.23 -1.63 -8.29
CA GLN A 139 -17.62 -1.17 -8.22
C GLN A 139 -18.37 -1.84 -7.08
N LYS A 140 -18.17 -3.14 -6.90
CA LYS A 140 -18.79 -3.91 -5.81
C LYS A 140 -18.33 -3.45 -4.44
N GLU A 141 -17.02 -3.23 -4.22
CA GLU A 141 -16.51 -2.70 -2.96
C GLU A 141 -16.99 -1.26 -2.73
N ARG A 142 -17.00 -0.40 -3.74
CA ARG A 142 -17.53 0.97 -3.65
C ARG A 142 -19.03 0.99 -3.34
N SER A 143 -19.83 0.11 -3.95
CA SER A 143 -21.27 0.02 -3.67
C SER A 143 -21.57 -0.50 -2.26
N GLN A 144 -20.74 -1.41 -1.74
CA GLN A 144 -20.82 -1.85 -0.34
C GLN A 144 -20.40 -0.76 0.65
N THR A 145 -19.48 0.11 0.23
CA THR A 145 -19.03 1.27 1.00
C THR A 145 -20.06 2.41 0.98
N TYR A 146 -20.99 2.44 0.00
CA TYR A 146 -22.08 3.44 -0.07
C TYR A 146 -23.23 3.16 0.91
N MET A 147 -23.30 2.01 1.55
CA MET A 147 -23.92 1.94 2.87
C MET A 147 -22.99 2.77 3.77
N PRO A 148 -23.43 3.91 4.36
CA PRO A 148 -22.59 4.69 5.23
C PRO A 148 -22.16 3.77 6.37
N ASN A 149 -20.95 3.29 6.25
CA ASN A 149 -20.38 2.36 7.24
C ASN A 149 -20.09 3.24 8.46
N LYS A 150 -21.15 3.51 9.28
CA LYS A 150 -21.03 4.15 10.60
C LYS A 150 -19.83 3.59 11.37
N ARG A 151 -19.47 2.33 11.08
CA ARG A 151 -18.33 1.65 11.71
C ARG A 151 -16.97 2.24 11.32
N HIS A 152 -16.77 2.70 10.09
CA HIS A 152 -15.47 3.26 9.67
C HIS A 152 -15.27 4.70 10.18
N SER A 153 -16.34 5.50 10.24
CA SER A 153 -16.26 6.84 10.84
C SER A 153 -15.97 6.78 12.34
N LEU A 154 -16.37 5.69 13.00
CA LEU A 154 -16.14 5.50 14.43
C LEU A 154 -14.67 5.31 14.82
N ILE A 155 -13.79 4.87 13.91
CA ILE A 155 -12.36 4.70 14.20
C ILE A 155 -11.48 5.83 13.66
N LEU A 156 -12.07 6.85 13.02
CA LEU A 156 -11.32 8.03 12.54
C LEU A 156 -10.53 8.73 13.65
N PRO A 157 -11.09 8.98 14.85
CA PRO A 157 -10.32 9.59 15.93
C PRO A 157 -9.08 8.81 16.33
N ALA A 158 -9.16 7.48 16.30
CA ALA A 158 -8.01 6.62 16.59
C ALA A 158 -6.95 6.72 15.49
N ILE A 159 -7.36 6.81 14.22
CA ILE A 159 -6.43 6.97 13.09
C ILE A 159 -5.71 8.30 13.20
N GLU A 160 -6.42 9.41 13.41
CA GLU A 160 -5.85 10.74 13.59
C GLU A 160 -4.87 10.78 14.75
N LEU A 161 -5.19 10.12 15.87
CA LEU A 161 -4.28 10.02 17.01
C LEU A 161 -3.03 9.20 16.66
N ILE A 162 -3.16 8.07 15.96
CA ILE A 162 -2.01 7.28 15.52
C ILE A 162 -1.12 8.10 14.58
N GLU A 163 -1.71 8.81 13.59
CA GLU A 163 -0.93 9.62 12.66
C GLU A 163 -0.12 10.71 13.35
N ARG A 164 -0.68 11.33 14.37
CA ARG A 164 -0.04 12.40 15.13
C ARG A 164 0.98 11.90 16.16
N ASP A 165 0.64 10.83 16.88
CA ASP A 165 1.32 10.44 18.12
C ASP A 165 1.85 8.98 18.11
N PHE A 166 2.11 8.38 16.95
CA PHE A 166 2.55 6.98 16.83
C PHE A 166 3.84 6.66 17.60
N THR A 167 4.67 7.68 17.86
CA THR A 167 5.92 7.55 18.66
C THR A 167 5.67 7.56 20.16
N SER A 168 4.46 7.88 20.61
CA SER A 168 4.15 7.90 22.05
C SER A 168 4.18 6.48 22.65
N PRO A 169 4.95 6.22 23.71
CA PRO A 169 4.95 4.94 24.41
C PRO A 169 3.58 4.60 25.04
N SER A 170 2.78 5.61 25.36
CA SER A 170 1.45 5.46 25.96
C SER A 170 0.35 5.08 24.96
N LEU A 171 0.65 5.12 23.66
CA LEU A 171 -0.33 4.75 22.63
C LEU A 171 -0.58 3.25 22.65
N THR A 172 -1.71 2.85 23.20
CA THR A 172 -2.13 1.45 23.30
C THR A 172 -3.38 1.18 22.49
N VAL A 173 -3.61 -0.09 22.12
CA VAL A 173 -4.83 -0.47 21.41
C VAL A 173 -6.07 -0.23 22.29
N LEU A 174 -5.93 -0.38 23.59
CA LEU A 174 -7.01 -0.10 24.55
C LEU A 174 -7.35 1.40 24.57
N SER A 175 -6.34 2.29 24.63
CA SER A 175 -6.59 3.75 24.60
C SER A 175 -7.26 4.20 23.31
N LEU A 176 -6.88 3.61 22.17
CA LEU A 176 -7.51 3.87 20.87
C LEU A 176 -8.96 3.39 20.82
N ALA A 177 -9.24 2.20 21.36
CA ALA A 177 -10.60 1.68 21.44
C ALA A 177 -11.49 2.55 22.34
N THR A 178 -10.97 2.97 23.50
CA THR A 178 -11.66 3.87 24.43
C THR A 178 -11.96 5.22 23.78
N LEU A 179 -10.99 5.81 23.05
CA LEU A 179 -11.18 7.05 22.31
C LEU A 179 -12.33 6.94 21.28
N CYS A 180 -12.50 5.77 20.69
CA CYS A 180 -13.56 5.48 19.73
C CYS A 180 -14.90 5.05 20.40
N GLY A 181 -14.97 4.99 21.72
CA GLY A 181 -16.16 4.49 22.42
C GLY A 181 -16.47 3.02 22.17
N MET A 182 -15.44 2.20 21.93
CA MET A 182 -15.58 0.80 21.56
C MET A 182 -14.93 -0.13 22.58
N SER A 183 -15.42 -1.38 22.65
CA SER A 183 -14.62 -2.46 23.25
C SER A 183 -13.38 -2.76 22.41
N GLU A 184 -12.28 -3.16 23.04
CA GLU A 184 -11.03 -3.47 22.34
C GLU A 184 -11.21 -4.56 21.26
N VAL A 185 -12.04 -5.57 21.54
CA VAL A 185 -12.34 -6.65 20.59
C VAL A 185 -13.04 -6.11 19.34
N TYR A 186 -14.03 -5.25 19.51
CA TYR A 186 -14.76 -4.67 18.40
C TYR A 186 -13.90 -3.70 17.61
N PHE A 187 -13.09 -2.90 18.29
CA PHE A 187 -12.12 -1.99 17.66
C PHE A 187 -11.11 -2.76 16.79
N ARG A 188 -10.49 -3.84 17.34
CA ARG A 188 -9.55 -4.68 16.59
C ARG A 188 -10.17 -5.27 15.32
N LYS A 189 -11.39 -5.79 15.40
CA LYS A 189 -12.12 -6.33 14.23
C LYS A 189 -12.40 -5.25 13.18
N THR A 190 -12.87 -4.09 13.62
CA THR A 190 -13.20 -2.95 12.74
C THR A 190 -11.95 -2.41 12.06
N PHE A 191 -10.86 -2.27 12.82
CA PHE A 191 -9.59 -1.77 12.31
C PHE A 191 -8.96 -2.75 11.31
N LEU A 192 -8.90 -4.05 11.67
CA LEU A 192 -8.40 -5.11 10.78
C LEU A 192 -9.21 -5.17 9.48
N HIS A 193 -10.53 -5.04 9.56
CA HIS A 193 -11.39 -5.02 8.39
C HIS A 193 -11.10 -3.83 7.46
N LYS A 194 -10.75 -2.66 8.03
CA LYS A 194 -10.46 -1.45 7.26
C LYS A 194 -9.05 -1.45 6.66
N PHE A 195 -8.05 -1.84 7.46
CA PHE A 195 -6.63 -1.70 7.10
C PHE A 195 -5.93 -3.00 6.71
N GLY A 196 -6.60 -4.14 6.83
CA GLY A 196 -6.00 -5.45 6.54
C GLY A 196 -4.97 -5.91 7.57
N VAL A 197 -4.61 -5.06 8.54
CA VAL A 197 -3.64 -5.32 9.60
C VAL A 197 -4.22 -4.96 10.97
N SER A 198 -3.68 -5.56 12.04
CA SER A 198 -4.11 -5.20 13.40
C SER A 198 -3.67 -3.77 13.76
N PRO A 199 -4.37 -3.09 14.70
CA PRO A 199 -3.96 -1.75 15.16
C PRO A 199 -2.51 -1.71 15.67
N LYS A 200 -2.10 -2.73 16.42
CA LYS A 200 -0.73 -2.85 16.91
C LYS A 200 0.27 -2.95 15.77
N GLU A 201 -0.02 -3.77 14.78
CA GLU A 201 0.83 -3.96 13.60
C GLU A 201 0.93 -2.66 12.80
N TYR A 202 -0.17 -1.93 12.63
CA TYR A 202 -0.18 -0.63 11.95
C TYR A 202 0.73 0.41 12.64
N ILE A 203 0.66 0.51 13.98
CA ILE A 203 1.55 1.40 14.77
C ILE A 203 3.02 0.98 14.59
N ILE A 204 3.31 -0.32 14.67
CA ILE A 204 4.67 -0.83 14.49
C ILE A 204 5.20 -0.50 13.08
N GLN A 205 4.37 -0.65 12.03
CA GLN A 205 4.77 -0.28 10.66
C GLN A 205 5.16 1.19 10.56
N LYS A 206 4.38 2.09 11.16
CA LYS A 206 4.70 3.52 11.19
C LYS A 206 5.99 3.83 11.94
N ARG A 207 6.17 3.22 13.11
CA ARG A 207 7.42 3.37 13.90
C ARG A 207 8.64 2.88 13.14
N MET A 208 8.53 1.76 12.44
CA MET A 208 9.61 1.19 11.65
C MET A 208 9.93 2.03 10.40
N LYS A 209 8.91 2.62 9.76
CA LYS A 209 9.12 3.56 8.67
C LYS A 209 9.89 4.80 9.14
N TYR A 210 9.45 5.39 10.25
CA TYR A 210 10.14 6.54 10.85
C TYR A 210 11.56 6.19 11.31
N ALA A 211 11.77 4.95 11.80
CA ALA A 211 13.11 4.48 12.14
C ALA A 211 14.05 4.46 10.94
N LEU A 212 13.60 4.03 9.77
CA LEU A 212 14.40 4.09 8.55
C LEU A 212 14.78 5.53 8.20
N GLU A 213 13.83 6.46 8.26
CA GLU A 213 14.09 7.88 8.00
C GLU A 213 15.16 8.46 8.92
N LEU A 214 15.11 8.13 10.22
CA LEU A 214 16.11 8.55 11.19
C LEU A 214 17.49 7.89 10.98
N LEU A 215 17.52 6.61 10.63
CA LEU A 215 18.75 5.88 10.36
C LEU A 215 19.42 6.36 9.06
N ASP A 216 18.63 6.72 8.04
CA ASP A 216 19.11 7.25 6.76
C ASP A 216 19.79 8.64 6.94
N LEU A 217 19.39 9.43 7.95
CA LEU A 217 20.05 10.69 8.29
C LEU A 217 21.46 10.48 8.82
N GLY A 218 21.75 9.33 9.45
CA GLY A 218 23.07 9.01 9.99
C GLY A 218 23.50 9.81 11.22
N GLU A 219 22.59 10.62 11.79
CA GLU A 219 22.88 11.56 12.89
C GLU A 219 22.64 10.96 14.29
N PHE A 220 21.95 9.82 14.37
CA PHE A 220 21.47 9.26 15.62
C PHE A 220 22.02 7.86 15.90
N GLU A 221 22.38 7.62 17.13
CA GLU A 221 22.67 6.27 17.61
C GLU A 221 21.41 5.38 17.61
N VAL A 222 21.57 4.08 17.38
CA VAL A 222 20.46 3.12 17.34
C VAL A 222 19.58 3.18 18.60
N SER A 223 20.18 3.44 19.78
CA SER A 223 19.48 3.61 21.05
C SER A 223 18.58 4.84 21.06
N GLN A 224 19.05 5.95 20.49
CA GLN A 224 18.29 7.19 20.36
C GLN A 224 17.13 7.00 19.37
N VAL A 225 17.39 6.37 18.21
CA VAL A 225 16.36 6.04 17.23
C VAL A 225 15.25 5.18 17.86
N ALA A 226 15.60 4.19 18.67
CA ALA A 226 14.62 3.36 19.37
C ALA A 226 13.68 4.19 20.24
N ILE A 227 14.24 5.11 21.04
CA ILE A 227 13.47 6.00 21.92
C ILE A 227 12.59 6.94 21.10
N MET A 228 13.14 7.58 20.06
CA MET A 228 12.40 8.47 19.16
C MET A 228 11.25 7.78 18.44
N CYS A 229 11.38 6.48 18.16
CA CYS A 229 10.32 5.66 17.59
C CYS A 229 9.31 5.12 18.62
N GLY A 230 9.44 5.50 19.90
CA GLY A 230 8.51 5.10 20.96
C GLY A 230 8.72 3.70 21.52
N TYR A 231 9.95 3.18 21.46
CA TYR A 231 10.33 1.94 22.13
C TYR A 231 11.02 2.26 23.45
N GLY A 232 10.49 1.70 24.54
CA GLY A 232 11.09 1.88 25.87
C GLY A 232 12.44 1.17 26.02
N GLU A 233 12.67 0.10 25.22
CA GLU A 233 13.90 -0.69 25.26
C GLU A 233 14.51 -0.84 23.86
N PRO A 234 15.78 -0.43 23.66
CA PRO A 234 16.48 -0.55 22.37
C PRO A 234 16.59 -2.00 21.87
N CYS A 235 16.64 -2.97 22.77
CA CYS A 235 16.73 -4.37 22.36
C CYS A 235 15.42 -4.90 21.77
N HIS A 236 14.26 -4.42 22.21
CA HIS A 236 12.96 -4.73 21.62
C HIS A 236 12.85 -4.10 20.22
N PHE A 237 13.27 -2.85 20.07
CA PHE A 237 13.34 -2.18 18.77
C PHE A 237 14.22 -2.95 17.79
N SER A 238 15.45 -3.32 18.19
CA SER A 238 16.39 -4.02 17.30
C SER A 238 15.89 -5.38 16.83
N ARG A 239 15.17 -6.12 17.69
CA ARG A 239 14.53 -7.40 17.32
C ARG A 239 13.41 -7.19 16.31
N GLU A 240 12.54 -6.20 16.53
CA GLU A 240 11.43 -5.89 15.62
C GLU A 240 11.95 -5.39 14.27
N PHE A 241 12.98 -4.53 14.28
CA PHE A 241 13.62 -4.02 13.07
C PHE A 241 14.25 -5.16 12.26
N LYS A 242 15.04 -6.04 12.91
CA LYS A 242 15.65 -7.21 12.24
C LYS A 242 14.60 -8.15 11.66
N LYS A 243 13.50 -8.39 12.37
CA LYS A 243 12.39 -9.21 11.90
C LYS A 243 11.77 -8.68 10.60
N ARG A 244 11.69 -7.34 10.45
CA ARG A 244 11.08 -6.70 9.28
C ARG A 244 12.01 -6.50 8.11
N PHE A 245 13.24 -6.11 8.40
CA PHE A 245 14.19 -5.70 7.36
C PHE A 245 15.30 -6.73 7.15
N GLY A 246 15.25 -7.86 7.85
CA GLY A 246 16.23 -8.94 7.71
C GLY A 246 17.59 -8.65 8.33
N LYS A 247 17.87 -7.37 8.69
CA LYS A 247 19.17 -6.89 9.19
C LYS A 247 18.96 -6.11 10.50
N ALA A 248 19.97 -6.17 11.38
CA ALA A 248 19.97 -5.34 12.58
C ALA A 248 20.14 -3.85 12.20
N PRO A 249 19.57 -2.88 12.98
CA PRO A 249 19.70 -1.46 12.70
C PRO A 249 21.15 -1.00 12.50
N LYS A 250 22.07 -1.50 13.32
CA LYS A 250 23.51 -1.17 13.22
C LYS A 250 24.12 -1.57 11.86
N ASN A 251 23.73 -2.73 11.32
CA ASN A 251 24.20 -3.22 10.03
C ASN A 251 23.55 -2.48 8.86
N TYR A 252 22.35 -1.93 9.06
CA TYR A 252 21.66 -1.10 8.09
C TYR A 252 22.43 0.19 7.83
N ILE A 253 22.85 0.91 8.88
CA ILE A 253 23.66 2.15 8.81
C ILE A 253 24.98 1.89 8.07
N GLN A 254 25.68 0.79 8.38
CA GLN A 254 26.98 0.48 7.79
C GLN A 254 26.94 0.24 6.28
N GLN A 255 25.83 -0.29 5.75
CA GLN A 255 25.69 -0.52 4.32
C GLN A 255 25.34 0.73 3.53
N GLU A 256 24.54 1.63 4.10
CA GLU A 256 24.25 2.95 3.50
C GLU A 256 25.51 3.79 3.41
N ALA A 257 26.37 3.76 4.44
CA ALA A 257 27.66 4.47 4.44
C ALA A 257 28.62 3.95 3.34
N LEU A 258 28.58 2.64 3.01
CA LEU A 258 29.39 2.04 1.95
C LEU A 258 28.82 2.23 0.53
N SER A 259 27.54 2.54 0.40
CA SER A 259 26.88 2.78 -0.90
C SER A 259 26.89 4.25 -1.33
N ASN A 260 27.18 5.16 -0.42
CA ASN A 260 27.21 6.61 -0.64
C ASN A 260 28.63 7.21 -0.64
N GLY A 261 29.67 6.40 -0.49
CA GLY A 261 31.09 6.73 -0.63
C GLY A 261 31.71 6.11 -1.87
#